data_3c8beaaea283457516740fa1fc41740c
#
_entry.id   3c8beaaea283457516740fa1fc41740c
#
_cell.length_a   1.000
_cell.length_b   1.000
_cell.length_c   1.000
_cell.angle_alpha   90.00
_cell.angle_beta   90.00
_cell.angle_gamma   90.00
#
_symmetry.space_group_name_H-M   'P 1'
#
loop_
_entity.id
_entity.type
_entity.pdbx_description
1 polymer ?
#
loop_
_entity_poly.entity_id
_entity_poly.type
_entity_poly.pdbx_seq_one_letter_code
_entity_poly.pdbx_strand_id
1 'polypeptide(L)'
;SETVMTQNSAHKLRAVIKVGTSSITHADGTINDNMVVALCQQIVELKNSGVEVLLVTSGAVAAGVAAMGLSERPSDVSTLQALAAIGQSRLMQRYNDEFGLHGAIGAQVLLVPHDFGWNLHTYLCHLHSAEP
;
A
#
# COMPACT_ATOMS: atom_id res chain seq x y z
N SER A 1 -10.07 0.75 -9.68
CA SER A 1 -10.37 2.19 -9.86
C SER A 1 -9.54 3.01 -8.90
N GLU A 2 -8.74 3.89 -9.43
CA GLU A 2 -7.94 4.83 -8.65
C GLU A 2 -8.83 6.02 -8.31
N THR A 3 -9.00 6.32 -7.05
CA THR A 3 -9.66 7.56 -6.61
C THR A 3 -8.60 8.44 -5.97
N VAL A 4 -8.32 9.57 -6.59
CA VAL A 4 -7.43 10.58 -6.04
C VAL A 4 -8.28 11.62 -5.33
N MET A 5 -8.09 11.78 -4.02
CA MET A 5 -8.69 12.86 -3.24
C MET A 5 -7.61 13.83 -2.81
N THR A 6 -7.75 15.10 -3.16
CA THR A 6 -6.84 16.17 -2.77
C THR A 6 -7.46 17.01 -1.66
N GLN A 7 -6.76 17.15 -0.54
CA GLN A 7 -7.10 18.12 0.49
C GLN A 7 -6.02 19.18 0.56
N ASN A 8 -6.45 20.43 0.60
CA ASN A 8 -5.57 21.58 0.75
C ASN A 8 -5.46 21.94 2.23
N SER A 9 -4.36 21.59 2.89
CA SER A 9 -4.01 22.19 4.18
C SER A 9 -3.09 23.38 3.93
N ALA A 10 -3.45 24.52 4.39
CA ALA A 10 -2.99 25.91 4.22
C ALA A 10 -1.72 26.23 3.37
N HIS A 11 -0.82 25.26 3.11
CA HIS A 11 0.42 25.50 2.34
C HIS A 11 0.97 24.26 1.59
N LYS A 12 0.32 23.09 1.67
CA LYS A 12 0.81 21.88 1.02
C LYS A 12 -0.34 21.03 0.47
N LEU A 13 -0.24 20.67 -0.81
CA LEU A 13 -1.17 19.68 -1.40
C LEU A 13 -0.88 18.30 -0.84
N ARG A 14 -1.93 17.57 -0.51
CA ARG A 14 -1.86 16.18 -0.08
C ARG A 14 -2.74 15.33 -0.98
N ALA A 15 -2.20 14.28 -1.53
CA ALA A 15 -2.91 13.31 -2.35
C ALA A 15 -3.08 12.00 -1.59
N VAL A 16 -4.27 11.42 -1.65
CA VAL A 16 -4.55 10.07 -1.16
C VAL A 16 -4.81 9.19 -2.37
N ILE A 17 -4.00 8.18 -2.54
CA ILE A 17 -4.12 7.21 -3.63
C ILE A 17 -4.59 5.89 -3.05
N LYS A 18 -5.70 5.38 -3.54
CA LYS A 18 -6.26 4.08 -3.14
C LYS A 18 -6.03 3.07 -4.25
N VAL A 19 -5.47 1.92 -3.87
CA VAL A 19 -5.20 0.82 -4.79
C VAL A 19 -5.94 -0.43 -4.30
N GLY A 20 -6.81 -0.96 -5.15
CA GLY A 20 -7.56 -2.17 -4.86
C GLY A 20 -6.74 -3.44 -5.07
N THR A 21 -7.19 -4.55 -4.48
CA THR A 21 -6.52 -5.85 -4.58
C THR A 21 -6.32 -6.28 -6.03
N SER A 22 -7.34 -6.18 -6.87
CA SER A 22 -7.28 -6.58 -8.28
C SER A 22 -6.33 -5.73 -9.13
N SER A 23 -5.96 -4.54 -8.65
CA SER A 23 -4.97 -3.69 -9.32
C SER A 23 -3.54 -4.05 -8.94
N ILE A 24 -3.31 -4.42 -7.68
CA ILE A 24 -1.95 -4.64 -7.16
C ILE A 24 -1.54 -6.11 -7.13
N THR A 25 -2.47 -7.04 -7.24
CA THR A 25 -2.20 -8.47 -7.31
C THR A 25 -2.79 -9.09 -8.57
N HIS A 26 -2.16 -10.16 -9.05
CA HIS A 26 -2.72 -11.04 -10.08
C HIS A 26 -3.84 -11.92 -9.49
N ALA A 27 -4.54 -12.65 -10.35
CA ALA A 27 -5.61 -13.54 -9.93
C ALA A 27 -5.17 -14.62 -8.93
N ASP A 28 -3.91 -15.05 -8.98
CA ASP A 28 -3.32 -16.03 -8.07
C ASP A 28 -2.81 -15.40 -6.74
N GLY A 29 -2.99 -14.11 -6.56
CA GLY A 29 -2.55 -13.35 -5.39
C GLY A 29 -1.11 -12.87 -5.43
N THR A 30 -0.33 -13.24 -6.44
CA THR A 30 1.04 -12.71 -6.59
C THR A 30 1.02 -11.22 -6.87
N ILE A 31 2.04 -10.51 -6.36
CA ILE A 31 2.14 -9.06 -6.53
C ILE A 31 2.39 -8.72 -8.01
N ASN A 32 1.62 -7.80 -8.53
CA ASN A 32 1.79 -7.29 -9.89
C ASN A 32 2.94 -6.27 -9.93
N ASP A 33 4.14 -6.73 -10.24
CA ASP A 33 5.35 -5.91 -10.26
C ASP A 33 5.24 -4.72 -11.22
N ASN A 34 4.65 -4.89 -12.39
CA ASN A 34 4.46 -3.80 -13.34
C ASN A 34 3.58 -2.69 -12.77
N MET A 35 2.54 -3.06 -12.02
CA MET A 35 1.68 -2.08 -11.36
C MET A 35 2.44 -1.37 -10.23
N VAL A 36 3.23 -2.10 -9.44
CA VAL A 36 4.05 -1.49 -8.39
C VAL A 36 5.02 -0.48 -8.97
N VAL A 37 5.73 -0.84 -10.04
CA VAL A 37 6.67 0.07 -10.72
C VAL A 37 5.96 1.33 -11.20
N ALA A 38 4.86 1.18 -11.93
CA ALA A 38 4.13 2.32 -12.48
C ALA A 38 3.56 3.23 -11.38
N LEU A 39 2.98 2.63 -10.33
CA LEU A 39 2.40 3.36 -9.20
C LEU A 39 3.47 4.13 -8.42
N CYS A 40 4.58 3.48 -8.08
CA CYS A 40 5.67 4.12 -7.35
C CYS A 40 6.30 5.26 -8.14
N GLN A 41 6.45 5.10 -9.44
CA GLN A 41 6.95 6.16 -10.32
C GLN A 41 6.03 7.39 -10.28
N GLN A 42 4.72 7.21 -10.40
CA GLN A 42 3.74 8.30 -10.32
C GLN A 42 3.76 8.98 -8.95
N ILE A 43 3.85 8.20 -7.88
CA ILE A 43 3.92 8.73 -6.51
C ILE A 43 5.18 9.57 -6.31
N VAL A 44 6.32 9.10 -6.79
CA VAL A 44 7.59 9.84 -6.70
C VAL A 44 7.53 11.14 -7.50
N GLU A 45 6.93 11.14 -8.68
CA GLU A 45 6.71 12.35 -9.47
C GLU A 45 5.86 13.38 -8.73
N LEU A 46 4.77 12.95 -8.11
CA LEU A 46 3.92 13.81 -7.28
C LEU A 46 4.70 14.40 -6.11
N LYS A 47 5.44 13.55 -5.40
CA LYS A 47 6.27 13.98 -4.28
C LYS A 47 7.31 15.02 -4.71
N ASN A 48 8.00 14.78 -5.83
CA ASN A 48 9.00 15.71 -6.35
C ASN A 48 8.40 17.04 -6.80
N SER A 49 7.11 17.08 -7.10
CA SER A 49 6.37 18.31 -7.37
C SER A 49 5.86 19.02 -6.12
N GLY A 50 6.20 18.54 -4.92
CA GLY A 50 5.83 19.16 -3.65
C GLY A 50 4.52 18.65 -3.04
N VAL A 51 3.96 17.55 -3.56
CA VAL A 51 2.73 16.94 -3.03
C VAL A 51 3.08 15.89 -1.99
N GLU A 52 2.44 15.95 -0.82
CA GLU A 52 2.46 14.84 0.14
C GLU A 52 1.57 13.73 -0.37
N VAL A 53 2.06 12.50 -0.36
CA VAL A 53 1.29 11.35 -0.86
C VAL A 53 1.04 10.34 0.26
N LEU A 54 -0.22 9.97 0.42
CA LEU A 54 -0.67 8.84 1.23
C LEU A 54 -1.13 7.74 0.29
N LEU A 55 -0.51 6.58 0.40
CA LEU A 55 -0.92 5.39 -0.35
C LEU A 55 -1.75 4.49 0.55
N VAL A 56 -2.99 4.24 0.15
CA VAL A 56 -3.89 3.27 0.79
C VAL A 56 -3.95 2.06 -0.12
N THR A 57 -3.32 0.97 0.31
CA THR A 57 -3.22 -0.24 -0.51
C THR A 57 -4.04 -1.38 0.09
N SER A 58 -4.69 -2.14 -0.77
CA SER A 58 -5.26 -3.45 -0.49
C SER A 58 -4.30 -4.56 -0.94
N GLY A 59 -4.71 -5.81 -0.80
CA GLY A 59 -3.99 -6.95 -1.36
C GLY A 59 -3.19 -7.77 -0.36
N ALA A 60 -3.18 -7.40 0.92
CA ALA A 60 -2.40 -8.11 1.93
C ALA A 60 -2.80 -9.59 2.07
N VAL A 61 -4.10 -9.89 2.16
CA VAL A 61 -4.57 -11.28 2.27
C VAL A 61 -4.22 -12.07 1.01
N ALA A 62 -4.48 -11.52 -0.18
CA ALA A 62 -4.17 -12.17 -1.44
C ALA A 62 -2.67 -12.48 -1.57
N ALA A 63 -1.82 -11.52 -1.22
CA ALA A 63 -0.37 -11.71 -1.22
C ALA A 63 0.07 -12.77 -0.20
N GLY A 64 -0.59 -12.85 0.95
CA GLY A 64 -0.36 -13.90 1.94
C GLY A 64 -0.76 -15.29 1.46
N VAL A 65 -1.90 -15.41 0.81
CA VAL A 65 -2.36 -16.66 0.18
C VAL A 65 -1.34 -17.16 -0.84
N ALA A 66 -0.87 -16.30 -1.71
CA ALA A 66 0.14 -16.62 -2.71
C ALA A 66 1.48 -16.99 -2.06
N ALA A 67 1.91 -16.24 -1.06
CA ALA A 67 3.17 -16.48 -0.35
C ALA A 67 3.21 -17.85 0.35
N MET A 68 2.07 -18.29 0.87
CA MET A 68 1.93 -19.58 1.53
C MET A 68 1.62 -20.73 0.57
N GLY A 69 1.47 -20.44 -0.73
CA GLY A 69 1.18 -21.44 -1.74
C GLY A 69 -0.20 -22.10 -1.58
N LEU A 70 -1.16 -21.39 -1.00
CA LEU A 70 -2.51 -21.91 -0.82
C LEU A 70 -3.29 -21.82 -2.14
N SER A 71 -4.05 -22.87 -2.45
CA SER A 71 -4.90 -22.91 -3.65
C SER A 71 -6.20 -22.14 -3.51
N GLU A 72 -6.64 -21.93 -2.27
CA GLU A 72 -7.90 -21.26 -1.96
C GLU A 72 -7.71 -20.30 -0.78
N ARG A 73 -8.52 -19.24 -0.77
CA ARG A 73 -8.58 -18.32 0.36
C ARG A 73 -9.32 -19.00 1.52
N PRO A 74 -8.69 -19.11 2.72
CA PRO A 74 -9.39 -19.59 3.90
C PRO A 74 -10.55 -18.70 4.30
N SER A 75 -11.49 -19.26 5.06
CA SER A 75 -12.68 -18.54 5.52
C SER A 75 -12.63 -18.14 6.99
N ASP A 76 -11.73 -18.75 7.79
CA ASP A 76 -11.64 -18.42 9.21
C ASP A 76 -10.84 -17.15 9.46
N VAL A 77 -11.32 -16.34 10.39
CA VAL A 77 -10.76 -15.01 10.67
C VAL A 77 -9.31 -15.08 11.13
N SER A 78 -8.97 -16.04 11.99
CA SER A 78 -7.60 -16.17 12.51
C SER A 78 -6.58 -16.42 11.41
N THR A 79 -6.89 -17.32 10.48
CA THR A 79 -6.03 -17.61 9.33
C THR A 79 -5.94 -16.41 8.38
N LEU A 80 -7.07 -15.73 8.14
CA LEU A 80 -7.07 -14.52 7.30
C LEU A 80 -6.21 -13.41 7.90
N GLN A 81 -6.24 -13.22 9.22
CA GLN A 81 -5.38 -12.24 9.91
C GLN A 81 -3.90 -12.60 9.79
N ALA A 82 -3.54 -13.88 9.95
CA ALA A 82 -2.17 -14.35 9.77
C ALA A 82 -1.69 -14.15 8.32
N LEU A 83 -2.52 -14.48 7.35
CA LEU A 83 -2.22 -14.27 5.94
C LEU A 83 -2.08 -12.78 5.59
N ALA A 84 -2.92 -11.93 6.16
CA ALA A 84 -2.80 -10.49 5.99
C ALA A 84 -1.47 -9.97 6.53
N ALA A 85 -1.01 -10.45 7.67
CA ALA A 85 0.28 -10.07 8.26
C ALA A 85 1.46 -10.48 7.36
N ILE A 86 1.44 -11.71 6.83
CA ILE A 86 2.46 -12.22 5.91
C ILE A 86 2.45 -11.41 4.61
N GLY A 87 1.30 -11.24 4.01
CA GLY A 87 1.14 -10.53 2.75
C GLY A 87 1.48 -9.05 2.86
N GLN A 88 1.13 -8.43 3.97
CA GLN A 88 1.46 -7.04 4.24
C GLN A 88 2.96 -6.81 4.31
N SER A 89 3.69 -7.68 4.99
CA SER A 89 5.16 -7.61 5.05
C SER A 89 5.78 -7.66 3.66
N ARG A 90 5.33 -8.57 2.82
CA ARG A 90 5.81 -8.71 1.45
C ARG A 90 5.45 -7.53 0.57
N LEU A 91 4.25 -7.04 0.70
CA LEU A 91 3.76 -5.89 -0.07
C LEU A 91 4.52 -4.62 0.29
N MET A 92 4.73 -4.37 1.59
CA MET A 92 5.50 -3.22 2.07
C MET A 92 6.96 -3.30 1.63
N GLN A 93 7.56 -4.47 1.70
CA GLN A 93 8.92 -4.67 1.21
C GLN A 93 9.03 -4.35 -0.28
N ARG A 94 8.08 -4.81 -1.08
CA ARG A 94 8.08 -4.55 -2.51
C ARG A 94 7.94 -3.05 -2.82
N TYR A 95 7.03 -2.35 -2.15
CA TYR A 95 6.92 -0.90 -2.28
C TYR A 95 8.21 -0.18 -1.88
N ASN A 96 8.78 -0.53 -0.74
CA ASN A 96 10.00 0.09 -0.23
C ASN A 96 11.20 -0.14 -1.13
N ASP A 97 11.34 -1.33 -1.70
CA ASP A 97 12.39 -1.64 -2.68
C ASP A 97 12.25 -0.73 -3.92
N GLU A 98 11.04 -0.57 -4.42
CA GLU A 98 10.80 0.27 -5.60
C GLU A 98 11.00 1.76 -5.28
N PHE A 99 10.51 2.26 -4.16
CA PHE A 99 10.77 3.64 -3.73
C PHE A 99 12.26 3.90 -3.53
N GLY A 100 12.99 2.93 -3.00
CA GLY A 100 14.44 3.01 -2.82
C GLY A 100 15.20 3.24 -4.12
N LEU A 101 14.74 2.67 -5.24
CA LEU A 101 15.31 2.91 -6.56
C LEU A 101 15.17 4.37 -7.01
N HIS A 102 14.21 5.09 -6.49
CA HIS A 102 13.95 6.51 -6.76
C HIS A 102 14.49 7.44 -5.67
N GLY A 103 15.24 6.92 -4.70
CA GLY A 103 15.74 7.69 -3.56
C GLY A 103 14.66 8.15 -2.58
N ALA A 104 13.49 7.50 -2.60
CA ALA A 104 12.38 7.78 -1.69
C ALA A 104 12.31 6.75 -0.57
N ILE A 105 11.74 7.16 0.56
CA ILE A 105 11.52 6.29 1.72
C ILE A 105 10.03 6.26 2.01
N GLY A 106 9.47 5.05 2.08
CA GLY A 106 8.11 4.81 2.52
C GLY A 106 8.07 4.38 3.98
N ALA A 107 7.10 4.89 4.72
CA ALA A 107 6.81 4.45 6.08
C ALA A 107 5.38 3.95 6.17
N GLN A 108 5.18 2.85 6.88
CA GLN A 108 3.86 2.28 7.11
C GLN A 108 3.22 2.93 8.33
N VAL A 109 1.97 3.35 8.18
CA VAL A 109 1.13 3.78 9.30
C VAL A 109 0.14 2.67 9.61
N LEU A 110 0.16 2.20 10.85
CA LEU A 110 -0.82 1.25 11.35
C LEU A 110 -1.98 2.00 11.97
N LEU A 111 -3.18 1.73 11.46
CA LEU A 111 -4.40 2.28 11.99
C LEU A 111 -5.04 1.24 12.92
N VAL A 112 -5.35 1.64 14.14
CA VAL A 112 -6.06 0.81 15.08
C VAL A 112 -7.57 1.13 15.03
N PRO A 113 -8.46 0.17 15.42
CA PRO A 113 -9.91 0.38 15.33
C PRO A 113 -10.43 1.62 16.05
N HIS A 114 -9.75 2.10 17.09
CA HIS A 114 -10.09 3.31 17.82
C HIS A 114 -10.02 4.59 16.99
N ASP A 115 -9.20 4.62 15.93
CA ASP A 115 -9.03 5.81 15.10
C ASP A 115 -10.24 6.06 14.19
N PHE A 116 -11.03 5.03 13.88
CA PHE A 116 -12.12 5.10 12.91
C PHE A 116 -13.42 4.43 13.36
N GLY A 117 -13.49 3.80 14.53
CA GLY A 117 -14.68 3.12 15.05
C GLY A 117 -15.09 1.85 14.29
N TRP A 118 -14.34 1.38 13.28
CA TRP A 118 -14.63 0.18 12.47
C TRP A 118 -13.36 -0.53 12.04
N ASN A 119 -13.47 -1.85 11.74
CA ASN A 119 -12.38 -2.74 11.30
C ASN A 119 -11.84 -2.35 9.91
N LEU A 120 -11.24 -1.21 9.78
CA LEU A 120 -10.51 -0.86 8.57
C LEU A 120 -9.05 -1.28 8.74
N HIS A 121 -8.67 -2.42 8.16
CA HIS A 121 -7.28 -2.75 7.90
C HIS A 121 -6.80 -1.89 6.72
N THR A 122 -6.71 -0.60 6.94
CA THR A 122 -6.20 0.33 5.97
C THR A 122 -4.78 0.67 6.36
N TYR A 123 -3.83 0.25 5.55
CA TYR A 123 -2.43 0.58 5.74
C TYR A 123 -2.12 1.84 4.93
N LEU A 124 -1.67 2.87 5.64
CA LEU A 124 -1.21 4.11 5.05
C LEU A 124 0.31 4.07 4.96
N CYS A 125 0.85 4.21 3.77
CA CYS A 125 2.26 4.46 3.57
C CYS A 125 2.48 5.95 3.44
N HIS A 126 3.24 6.52 4.37
CA HIS A 126 3.67 7.92 4.29
C HIS A 126 5.07 7.97 3.69
N LEU A 127 5.20 8.67 2.57
CA LEU A 127 6.49 8.88 1.93
C LEU A 127 7.14 10.13 2.48
N HIS A 128 8.28 9.95 3.13
CA HIS A 128 9.12 11.05 3.57
C HIS A 128 10.36 11.14 2.67
N SER A 129 10.71 12.35 2.24
CA SER A 129 12.02 12.54 1.61
C SER A 129 13.08 12.52 2.69
N ALA A 130 14.08 11.67 2.56
CA ALA A 130 15.33 11.93 3.22
C ALA A 130 15.94 13.15 2.53
N GLU A 131 15.99 14.28 3.20
CA GLU A 131 16.89 15.34 2.78
C GLU A 131 18.32 14.88 3.05
N PRO A 132 19.26 15.15 2.11
CA PRO A 132 20.65 14.83 2.34
C PRO A 132 21.25 15.64 3.47
#